data_6f41ccef6cccb40b2fffd49fde473809
#
_entry.id   6f41ccef6cccb40b2fffd49fde473809
#
_cell.length_a   1.000
_cell.length_b   1.000
_cell.length_c   1.000
_cell.angle_alpha   90.00
_cell.angle_beta   90.00
_cell.angle_gamma   90.00
#
_symmetry.space_group_name_H-M   'P 1'
#
loop_
_entity.id
_entity.type
_entity.pdbx_description
1 polymer ?
#
loop_
_entity_poly.entity_id
_entity_poly.type
_entity_poly.pdbx_seq_one_letter_code
_entity_poly.pdbx_strand_id
1 'polypeptide(L)'
;MFNIIKLNEKDNIGIAPMDIPQNININYGIRSINNIPYGHKISLKKIKSGDYIFKYGQIIGISNQNIEPGEHVHSHNMGYSDFKREYTRKNFKNDIIKNEKTEYFKGFKRNNGSSGTRNYIGLISTVNCSATVVKKISDKINNYLKDNNFGNIDGAVCLKHSSGCGMNTSGYAMNVFLSLIHI
;
A
#
# COMPACT_ATOMS: atom_id res chain seq x y z
N MET A 1 18.67 -24.02 -7.58
CA MET A 1 17.26 -24.01 -7.15
C MET A 1 16.78 -22.57 -7.24
N PHE A 2 15.70 -22.30 -7.96
CA PHE A 2 15.16 -20.95 -8.10
C PHE A 2 14.42 -20.57 -6.82
N ASN A 3 14.76 -19.42 -6.23
CA ASN A 3 14.16 -18.95 -4.99
C ASN A 3 13.06 -17.95 -5.29
N ILE A 4 11.83 -18.31 -4.99
CA ILE A 4 10.66 -17.43 -5.06
C ILE A 4 10.61 -16.59 -3.79
N ILE A 5 10.30 -15.31 -3.92
CA ILE A 5 10.16 -14.37 -2.81
C ILE A 5 8.72 -14.38 -2.31
N LYS A 6 8.54 -14.76 -1.05
CA LYS A 6 7.30 -14.66 -0.30
C LYS A 6 7.57 -13.76 0.92
N LEU A 7 6.82 -12.70 1.11
CA LEU A 7 7.06 -11.70 2.16
C LEU A 7 6.09 -11.77 3.33
N ASN A 8 4.97 -12.49 3.18
CA ASN A 8 3.98 -12.64 4.25
C ASN A 8 3.47 -14.08 4.27
N GLU A 9 3.19 -14.61 5.46
CA GLU A 9 2.69 -15.98 5.62
C GLU A 9 1.33 -16.22 4.96
N LYS A 10 0.49 -15.18 4.90
CA LYS A 10 -0.83 -15.22 4.26
C LYS A 10 -0.75 -15.31 2.73
N ASP A 11 0.39 -14.97 2.13
CA ASP A 11 0.53 -14.96 0.69
C ASP A 11 0.36 -16.38 0.12
N ASN A 12 -0.51 -16.52 -0.87
CA ASN A 12 -0.71 -17.74 -1.64
C ASN A 12 -0.01 -17.69 -3.00
N ILE A 13 0.66 -16.57 -3.29
CA ILE A 13 1.55 -16.40 -4.44
C ILE A 13 2.93 -15.91 -3.99
N GLY A 14 3.93 -16.07 -4.83
CA GLY A 14 5.26 -15.49 -4.67
C GLY A 14 5.70 -14.73 -5.91
N ILE A 15 6.82 -14.02 -5.80
CA ILE A 15 7.41 -13.23 -6.88
C ILE A 15 8.64 -13.93 -7.43
N ALA A 16 8.74 -14.01 -8.75
CA ALA A 16 9.91 -14.52 -9.44
C ALA A 16 11.01 -13.44 -9.48
N PRO A 17 12.17 -13.63 -8.83
CA PRO A 17 13.27 -12.66 -8.83
C PRO A 17 14.12 -12.72 -10.12
N MET A 18 13.81 -13.63 -11.02
CA MET A 18 14.40 -13.81 -12.35
C MET A 18 13.42 -14.60 -13.22
N ASP A 19 13.68 -14.68 -14.51
CA ASP A 19 12.89 -15.54 -15.40
C ASP A 19 13.01 -17.00 -14.98
N ILE A 20 11.87 -17.68 -14.81
CA ILE A 20 11.80 -19.08 -14.43
C ILE A 20 11.22 -19.87 -15.60
N PRO A 21 11.99 -20.77 -16.20
CA PRO A 21 11.49 -21.65 -17.25
C PRO A 21 10.41 -22.60 -16.73
N GLN A 22 9.59 -23.10 -17.63
CA GLN A 22 8.64 -24.18 -17.35
C GLN A 22 9.36 -25.45 -16.87
N ASN A 23 8.70 -26.24 -16.03
CA ASN A 23 9.18 -27.53 -15.53
C ASN A 23 10.43 -27.47 -14.62
N ILE A 24 10.71 -26.33 -14.01
CA ILE A 24 11.83 -26.16 -13.09
C ILE A 24 11.33 -26.27 -11.63
N ASN A 25 12.11 -26.97 -10.81
CA ASN A 25 11.87 -27.04 -9.36
C ASN A 25 12.29 -25.72 -8.71
N ILE A 26 11.37 -25.16 -7.95
CA ILE A 26 11.57 -23.95 -7.14
C ILE A 26 11.56 -24.30 -5.65
N ASN A 27 11.90 -23.34 -4.80
CA ASN A 27 11.70 -23.49 -3.37
C ASN A 27 10.20 -23.77 -3.05
N TYR A 28 9.89 -24.16 -1.82
CA TYR A 28 8.56 -24.63 -1.36
C TYR A 28 8.13 -26.00 -1.94
N GLY A 29 9.03 -26.76 -2.58
CA GLY A 29 8.69 -28.06 -3.15
C GLY A 29 7.76 -28.02 -4.35
N ILE A 30 7.73 -26.91 -5.06
CA ILE A 30 6.84 -26.65 -6.18
C ILE A 30 7.61 -26.73 -7.49
N ARG A 31 6.95 -27.17 -8.57
CA ARG A 31 7.47 -27.17 -9.92
C ARG A 31 6.72 -26.15 -10.78
N SER A 32 7.44 -25.30 -11.51
CA SER A 32 6.82 -24.33 -12.42
C SER A 32 6.04 -25.02 -13.53
N ILE A 33 4.78 -24.64 -13.71
CA ILE A 33 3.91 -25.17 -14.77
C ILE A 33 4.08 -24.37 -16.07
N ASN A 34 4.35 -23.08 -15.92
CA ASN A 34 4.54 -22.16 -17.03
C ASN A 34 5.92 -21.49 -16.95
N ASN A 35 6.31 -20.81 -18.04
CA ASN A 35 7.36 -19.81 -17.98
C ASN A 35 6.89 -18.62 -17.15
N ILE A 36 7.66 -18.23 -16.14
CA ILE A 36 7.32 -17.10 -15.26
C ILE A 36 8.34 -16.00 -15.50
N PRO A 37 7.97 -14.87 -16.10
CA PRO A 37 8.88 -13.76 -16.32
C PRO A 37 9.36 -13.12 -15.01
N TYR A 38 10.51 -12.47 -15.06
CA TYR A 38 11.03 -11.66 -13.96
C TYR A 38 9.98 -10.70 -13.40
N GLY A 39 9.86 -10.65 -12.10
CA GLY A 39 8.90 -9.78 -11.38
C GLY A 39 7.45 -10.26 -11.40
N HIS A 40 7.15 -11.32 -12.16
CA HIS A 40 5.80 -11.88 -12.20
C HIS A 40 5.50 -12.79 -11.01
N LYS A 41 4.24 -13.14 -10.89
CA LYS A 41 3.70 -13.93 -9.77
C LYS A 41 3.58 -15.39 -10.16
N ILE A 42 3.91 -16.27 -9.22
CA ILE A 42 3.73 -17.72 -9.31
C ILE A 42 2.87 -18.19 -8.16
N SER A 43 1.95 -19.09 -8.39
CA SER A 43 1.14 -19.67 -7.33
C SER A 43 1.97 -20.60 -6.43
N LEU A 44 1.87 -20.42 -5.11
CA LEU A 44 2.50 -21.26 -4.11
C LEU A 44 1.55 -22.31 -3.52
N LYS A 45 0.26 -22.16 -3.78
CA LYS A 45 -0.80 -23.04 -3.29
C LYS A 45 -1.87 -23.18 -4.36
N LYS A 46 -2.69 -24.24 -4.26
CA LYS A 46 -3.91 -24.33 -5.06
C LYS A 46 -4.86 -23.20 -4.67
N ILE A 47 -5.35 -22.44 -5.65
CA ILE A 47 -6.31 -21.35 -5.50
C ILE A 47 -7.54 -21.71 -6.35
N LYS A 48 -8.70 -21.80 -5.71
CA LYS A 48 -9.95 -22.13 -6.42
C LYS A 48 -10.49 -20.88 -7.10
N SER A 49 -11.28 -21.09 -8.16
CA SER A 49 -12.07 -20.00 -8.75
C SER A 49 -12.92 -19.32 -7.68
N GLY A 50 -12.86 -17.99 -7.61
CA GLY A 50 -13.53 -17.19 -6.59
C GLY A 50 -12.71 -16.94 -5.31
N ASP A 51 -11.58 -17.61 -5.11
CA ASP A 51 -10.71 -17.38 -3.95
C ASP A 51 -9.90 -16.09 -4.10
N TYR A 52 -9.60 -15.46 -2.97
CA TYR A 52 -8.73 -14.29 -2.93
C TYR A 52 -7.26 -14.63 -3.18
N ILE A 53 -6.61 -13.77 -3.94
CA ILE A 53 -5.17 -13.82 -4.18
C ILE A 53 -4.49 -12.82 -3.26
N PHE A 54 -3.54 -13.33 -2.43
CA PHE A 54 -2.83 -12.56 -1.43
C PHE A 54 -1.38 -12.32 -1.84
N LYS A 55 -0.94 -11.05 -1.72
CA LYS A 55 0.43 -10.61 -1.88
C LYS A 55 0.75 -9.58 -0.79
N TYR A 56 1.87 -9.76 -0.11
CA TYR A 56 2.28 -8.89 1.02
C TYR A 56 1.23 -8.83 2.15
N GLY A 57 0.53 -9.94 2.37
CA GLY A 57 -0.56 -10.02 3.35
C GLY A 57 -1.84 -9.29 2.95
N GLN A 58 -1.90 -8.75 1.71
CA GLN A 58 -3.05 -8.00 1.19
C GLN A 58 -3.73 -8.77 0.06
N ILE A 59 -5.04 -8.61 -0.07
CA ILE A 59 -5.79 -9.09 -1.23
C ILE A 59 -5.41 -8.21 -2.42
N ILE A 60 -4.95 -8.83 -3.50
CA ILE A 60 -4.60 -8.15 -4.75
C ILE A 60 -5.56 -8.47 -5.89
N GLY A 61 -6.46 -9.40 -5.70
CA GLY A 61 -7.45 -9.80 -6.69
C GLY A 61 -8.20 -11.05 -6.27
N ILE A 62 -9.05 -11.51 -7.17
CA ILE A 62 -9.82 -12.75 -7.05
C ILE A 62 -9.46 -13.66 -8.23
N SER A 63 -9.39 -14.96 -8.00
CA SER A 63 -9.13 -15.91 -9.07
C SER A 63 -10.36 -16.10 -9.96
N ASN A 64 -10.18 -16.00 -11.27
CA ASN A 64 -11.26 -16.23 -12.25
C ASN A 64 -11.41 -17.72 -12.61
N GLN A 65 -10.42 -18.54 -12.24
CA GLN A 65 -10.40 -19.98 -12.51
C GLN A 65 -9.58 -20.70 -11.43
N ASN A 66 -9.55 -22.03 -11.45
CA ASN A 66 -8.65 -22.78 -10.59
C ASN A 66 -7.21 -22.54 -11.03
N ILE A 67 -6.32 -22.27 -10.08
CA ILE A 67 -4.89 -22.06 -10.29
C ILE A 67 -4.14 -23.11 -9.48
N GLU A 68 -3.31 -23.87 -10.14
CA GLU A 68 -2.50 -24.91 -9.49
C GLU A 68 -1.16 -24.33 -8.95
N PRO A 69 -0.54 -24.97 -7.95
CA PRO A 69 0.79 -24.56 -7.49
C PRO A 69 1.81 -24.61 -8.63
N GLY A 70 2.62 -23.57 -8.79
CA GLY A 70 3.59 -23.44 -9.89
C GLY A 70 3.05 -22.78 -11.15
N GLU A 71 1.79 -22.37 -11.14
CA GLU A 71 1.16 -21.69 -12.27
C GLU A 71 1.44 -20.19 -12.24
N HIS A 72 1.61 -19.60 -13.42
CA HIS A 72 1.77 -18.17 -13.60
C HIS A 72 0.47 -17.44 -13.24
N VAL A 73 0.52 -16.45 -12.34
CA VAL A 73 -0.63 -15.66 -11.90
C VAL A 73 -0.56 -14.26 -12.49
N HIS A 74 -1.52 -13.95 -13.37
CA HIS A 74 -1.62 -12.67 -14.05
C HIS A 74 -3.08 -12.38 -14.46
N SER A 75 -3.30 -11.34 -15.27
CA SER A 75 -4.63 -10.90 -15.72
C SER A 75 -5.46 -11.97 -16.45
N HIS A 76 -4.84 -13.05 -16.95
CA HIS A 76 -5.55 -14.15 -17.60
C HIS A 76 -6.29 -15.06 -16.60
N ASN A 77 -5.87 -15.10 -15.33
CA ASN A 77 -6.47 -15.95 -14.30
C ASN A 77 -6.74 -15.22 -12.98
N MET A 78 -6.46 -13.92 -12.93
CA MET A 78 -6.75 -13.06 -11.80
C MET A 78 -7.54 -11.84 -12.26
N GLY A 79 -8.69 -11.63 -11.65
CA GLY A 79 -9.55 -10.47 -11.84
C GLY A 79 -9.56 -9.55 -10.62
N TYR A 80 -10.23 -8.42 -10.79
CA TYR A 80 -10.53 -7.49 -9.71
C TYR A 80 -11.94 -7.78 -9.18
N SER A 81 -12.11 -7.68 -7.88
CA SER A 81 -13.42 -7.73 -7.22
C SER A 81 -13.45 -6.75 -6.07
N ASP A 82 -14.59 -6.11 -5.89
CA ASP A 82 -14.85 -5.32 -4.70
C ASP A 82 -14.95 -6.26 -3.49
N PHE A 83 -14.09 -6.07 -2.51
CA PHE A 83 -14.17 -6.77 -1.23
C PHE A 83 -14.36 -5.77 -0.10
N LYS A 84 -15.34 -6.06 0.76
CA LYS A 84 -15.56 -5.27 1.96
C LYS A 84 -14.52 -5.65 3.02
N ARG A 85 -13.76 -4.68 3.49
CA ARG A 85 -12.97 -4.83 4.73
C ARG A 85 -13.84 -4.38 5.88
N GLU A 86 -14.15 -5.30 6.78
CA GLU A 86 -14.78 -4.95 8.04
C GLU A 86 -13.74 -4.32 8.97
N TYR A 87 -13.82 -3.03 9.13
CA TYR A 87 -13.06 -2.32 10.15
C TYR A 87 -13.94 -2.20 11.39
N THR A 88 -13.66 -2.98 12.40
CA THR A 88 -14.26 -2.77 13.72
C THR A 88 -13.67 -1.50 14.31
N ARG A 89 -14.43 -0.41 14.27
CA ARG A 89 -14.09 0.78 15.05
C ARG A 89 -14.20 0.40 16.54
N LYS A 90 -13.07 0.35 17.23
CA LYS A 90 -13.12 0.43 18.70
C LYS A 90 -13.71 1.79 19.04
N ASN A 91 -14.89 1.80 19.63
CA ASN A 91 -15.43 3.03 20.19
C ASN A 91 -14.52 3.44 21.36
N PHE A 92 -13.55 4.29 21.09
CA PHE A 92 -12.89 5.03 22.14
C PHE A 92 -13.92 6.01 22.71
N LYS A 93 -14.29 5.83 23.97
CA LYS A 93 -14.93 6.91 24.70
C LYS A 93 -13.90 8.03 24.77
N ASN A 94 -14.12 9.06 23.98
CA ASN A 94 -13.37 10.30 24.14
C ASN A 94 -13.86 10.93 25.44
N ASP A 95 -13.14 10.71 26.52
CA ASP A 95 -13.24 11.57 27.69
C ASP A 95 -12.64 12.91 27.27
N ILE A 96 -13.50 13.76 26.71
CA ILE A 96 -13.13 15.14 26.40
C ILE A 96 -12.90 15.81 27.74
N ILE A 97 -11.64 15.97 28.10
CA ILE A 97 -11.25 16.84 29.24
C ILE A 97 -11.67 18.26 28.83
N LYS A 98 -12.74 18.74 29.41
CA LYS A 98 -13.15 20.16 29.26
C LYS A 98 -12.09 20.99 29.97
N ASN A 99 -11.16 21.56 29.23
CA ASN A 99 -10.32 22.63 29.76
C ASN A 99 -11.18 23.87 29.96
N GLU A 100 -11.25 24.34 31.18
CA GLU A 100 -11.98 25.57 31.56
C GLU A 100 -11.27 26.85 31.07
N LYS A 101 -10.01 26.72 30.64
CA LYS A 101 -9.21 27.83 30.10
C LYS A 101 -9.07 27.73 28.59
N THR A 102 -9.41 28.80 27.90
CA THR A 102 -9.14 28.95 26.47
C THR A 102 -7.65 29.16 26.28
N GLU A 103 -7.01 28.23 25.59
CA GLU A 103 -5.61 28.33 25.20
C GLU A 103 -5.49 28.91 23.79
N TYR A 104 -4.46 29.72 23.57
CA TYR A 104 -4.20 30.36 22.27
C TYR A 104 -2.87 29.91 21.71
N PHE A 105 -2.80 29.78 20.39
CA PHE A 105 -1.57 29.54 19.68
C PHE A 105 -1.39 30.51 18.50
N LYS A 106 -0.16 30.75 18.09
CA LYS A 106 0.15 31.49 16.85
C LYS A 106 0.13 30.51 15.69
N GLY A 107 -0.61 30.85 14.63
CA GLY A 107 -0.74 29.97 13.47
C GLY A 107 -1.01 30.72 12.18
N PHE A 108 -1.03 29.99 11.07
CA PHE A 108 -1.32 30.50 9.74
C PHE A 108 -2.82 30.39 9.47
N LYS A 109 -3.47 31.50 9.17
CA LYS A 109 -4.86 31.49 8.70
C LYS A 109 -4.91 31.05 7.24
N ARG A 110 -5.72 30.06 6.92
CA ARG A 110 -5.94 29.55 5.58
C ARG A 110 -7.09 30.26 4.88
N ASN A 111 -7.10 30.26 3.53
CA ASN A 111 -8.16 30.87 2.73
C ASN A 111 -9.54 30.24 2.98
N ASN A 112 -9.58 28.96 3.34
CA ASN A 112 -10.81 28.24 3.70
C ASN A 112 -11.31 28.51 5.14
N GLY A 113 -10.67 29.42 5.86
CA GLY A 113 -11.02 29.78 7.26
C GLY A 113 -10.42 28.89 8.33
N SER A 114 -9.76 27.79 8.00
CA SER A 114 -9.02 26.96 8.95
C SER A 114 -7.72 27.63 9.40
N SER A 115 -7.13 27.15 10.49
CA SER A 115 -5.84 27.61 11.01
C SER A 115 -4.89 26.44 11.18
N GLY A 116 -3.62 26.66 10.89
CA GLY A 116 -2.57 25.66 11.03
C GLY A 116 -1.35 26.24 11.74
N THR A 117 -0.67 25.43 12.55
CA THR A 117 0.57 25.81 13.26
C THR A 117 1.81 25.70 12.40
N ARG A 118 1.74 24.94 11.31
CA ARG A 118 2.84 24.65 10.40
C ARG A 118 2.36 24.63 8.95
N ASN A 119 3.30 24.79 8.02
CA ASN A 119 3.03 24.75 6.60
C ASN A 119 3.94 23.72 5.91
N TYR A 120 3.45 22.47 5.79
CA TYR A 120 4.19 21.37 5.18
C TYR A 120 3.75 21.08 3.75
N ILE A 121 4.69 20.60 2.94
CA ILE A 121 4.40 19.98 1.65
C ILE A 121 4.05 18.52 1.91
N GLY A 122 2.79 18.11 1.63
CA GLY A 122 2.36 16.72 1.72
C GLY A 122 2.72 15.93 0.46
N LEU A 123 3.43 14.83 0.62
CA LEU A 123 3.78 13.89 -0.45
C LEU A 123 3.08 12.57 -0.18
N ILE A 124 2.09 12.23 -0.99
CA ILE A 124 1.23 11.06 -0.78
C ILE A 124 1.55 10.00 -1.83
N SER A 125 1.84 8.76 -1.38
CA SER A 125 1.94 7.63 -2.30
C SER A 125 0.55 7.13 -2.67
N THR A 126 0.26 7.00 -3.97
CA THR A 126 -1.00 6.41 -4.45
C THR A 126 -1.00 4.89 -4.38
N VAL A 127 0.20 4.29 -4.43
CA VAL A 127 0.40 2.84 -4.32
C VAL A 127 1.66 2.56 -3.51
N ASN A 128 1.70 1.43 -2.81
CA ASN A 128 2.87 1.03 -2.02
C ASN A 128 4.18 0.97 -2.86
N CYS A 129 4.08 0.63 -4.14
CA CYS A 129 5.25 0.60 -5.05
C CYS A 129 5.97 1.95 -5.15
N SER A 130 5.26 3.07 -4.98
CA SER A 130 5.82 4.42 -5.01
C SER A 130 6.30 4.92 -3.62
N ALA A 131 6.07 4.18 -2.55
CA ALA A 131 6.35 4.63 -1.18
C ALA A 131 7.81 5.02 -0.94
N THR A 132 8.76 4.25 -1.50
CA THR A 132 10.19 4.54 -1.40
C THR A 132 10.58 5.82 -2.16
N VAL A 133 9.97 6.03 -3.32
CA VAL A 133 10.20 7.23 -4.14
C VAL A 133 9.71 8.47 -3.41
N VAL A 134 8.48 8.42 -2.89
CA VAL A 134 7.87 9.52 -2.11
C VAL A 134 8.74 9.84 -0.89
N LYS A 135 9.24 8.82 -0.17
CA LYS A 135 10.15 9.02 0.95
C LYS A 135 11.43 9.73 0.53
N LYS A 136 12.10 9.26 -0.53
CA LYS A 136 13.35 9.87 -1.02
C LYS A 136 13.15 11.32 -1.47
N ILE A 137 12.01 11.64 -2.09
CA ILE A 137 11.67 13.02 -2.48
C ILE A 137 11.50 13.89 -1.22
N SER A 138 10.75 13.42 -0.22
CA SER A 138 10.55 14.11 1.05
C SER A 138 11.88 14.39 1.75
N ASP A 139 12.75 13.38 1.85
CA ASP A 139 14.07 13.52 2.46
C ASP A 139 14.93 14.55 1.71
N LYS A 140 14.90 14.54 0.37
CA LYS A 140 15.63 15.50 -0.47
C LYS A 140 15.13 16.94 -0.30
N ILE A 141 13.81 17.14 -0.24
CA ILE A 141 13.22 18.46 0.02
C ILE A 141 13.62 18.94 1.41
N ASN A 142 13.48 18.12 2.44
CA ASN A 142 13.84 18.50 3.80
C ASN A 142 15.35 18.85 3.95
N ASN A 143 16.23 18.15 3.24
CA ASN A 143 17.65 18.51 3.20
C ASN A 143 17.88 19.84 2.48
N TYR A 144 17.21 20.07 1.35
CA TYR A 144 17.32 21.33 0.62
C TYR A 144 16.83 22.51 1.45
N LEU A 145 15.76 22.35 2.22
CA LEU A 145 15.20 23.38 3.10
C LEU A 145 16.11 23.74 4.29
N LYS A 146 17.04 22.86 4.70
CA LYS A 146 18.02 23.17 5.76
C LYS A 146 19.01 24.27 5.31
N ASP A 147 19.39 24.22 4.05
CA ASP A 147 20.38 25.13 3.48
C ASP A 147 19.74 26.36 2.83
N ASN A 148 18.44 26.32 2.60
CA ASN A 148 17.68 27.38 1.90
C ASN A 148 16.42 27.74 2.70
N ASN A 149 16.37 28.95 3.20
CA ASN A 149 15.24 29.42 3.99
C ASN A 149 14.07 29.86 3.10
N PHE A 150 13.01 29.06 3.07
CA PHE A 150 11.72 29.44 2.52
C PHE A 150 10.81 29.79 3.70
N GLY A 151 10.65 31.08 4.00
CA GLY A 151 9.97 31.58 5.20
C GLY A 151 8.50 31.14 5.36
N ASN A 152 7.91 30.47 4.38
CA ASN A 152 6.54 29.97 4.40
C ASN A 152 6.40 28.44 4.28
N ILE A 153 7.50 27.70 4.32
CA ILE A 153 7.50 26.23 4.21
C ILE A 153 8.31 25.65 5.38
N ASP A 154 7.67 24.85 6.20
CA ASP A 154 8.28 24.21 7.37
C ASP A 154 8.96 22.86 7.03
N GLY A 155 8.62 22.27 5.89
CA GLY A 155 9.21 20.99 5.50
C GLY A 155 8.33 20.19 4.54
N ALA A 156 8.73 18.95 4.28
CA ALA A 156 7.97 17.97 3.52
C ALA A 156 7.64 16.75 4.38
N VAL A 157 6.40 16.26 4.30
CA VAL A 157 5.90 15.09 5.02
C VAL A 157 5.58 13.98 4.03
N CYS A 158 6.13 12.80 4.27
CA CYS A 158 5.87 11.61 3.48
C CYS A 158 4.68 10.84 4.06
N LEU A 159 3.56 10.82 3.35
CA LEU A 159 2.37 10.04 3.67
C LEU A 159 2.34 8.79 2.78
N LYS A 160 2.69 7.66 3.37
CA LYS A 160 2.76 6.37 2.69
C LYS A 160 1.83 5.36 3.34
N HIS A 161 1.34 4.40 2.55
CA HIS A 161 0.50 3.31 3.01
C HIS A 161 0.94 1.97 2.41
N SER A 162 0.55 0.87 3.05
CA SER A 162 0.89 -0.49 2.63
C SER A 162 -0.04 -1.07 1.55
N SER A 163 -1.08 -0.35 1.20
CA SER A 163 -2.07 -0.72 0.20
C SER A 163 -1.61 -0.30 -1.21
N GLY A 164 -2.08 -0.94 -2.24
CA GLY A 164 -1.65 -0.58 -3.59
C GLY A 164 -2.38 -1.34 -4.66
N CYS A 165 -1.78 -2.41 -5.18
CA CYS A 165 -2.46 -3.29 -6.13
C CYS A 165 -3.70 -3.88 -5.46
N GLY A 166 -4.88 -3.60 -5.98
CA GLY A 166 -6.15 -4.09 -5.43
C GLY A 166 -6.81 -3.18 -4.38
N MET A 167 -6.35 -1.94 -4.21
CA MET A 167 -7.10 -0.98 -3.42
C MET A 167 -8.37 -0.56 -4.18
N ASN A 168 -9.52 -0.65 -3.51
CA ASN A 168 -10.78 -0.18 -4.06
C ASN A 168 -10.73 1.31 -4.38
N THR A 169 -11.30 1.69 -5.52
CA THR A 169 -11.47 3.09 -5.95
C THR A 169 -12.58 3.81 -5.19
N SER A 170 -13.33 3.11 -4.36
CA SER A 170 -14.44 3.63 -3.56
C SER A 170 -14.48 2.98 -2.17
N GLY A 171 -15.30 3.52 -1.27
CA GLY A 171 -15.49 2.97 0.07
C GLY A 171 -14.54 3.52 1.13
N TYR A 172 -14.61 2.94 2.33
CA TYR A 172 -13.95 3.50 3.52
C TYR A 172 -12.43 3.70 3.38
N ALA A 173 -11.72 2.73 2.80
CA ALA A 173 -10.27 2.81 2.64
C ALA A 173 -9.86 3.97 1.71
N MET A 174 -10.60 4.18 0.63
CA MET A 174 -10.40 5.31 -0.27
C MET A 174 -10.75 6.63 0.42
N ASN A 175 -11.84 6.68 1.18
CA ASN A 175 -12.22 7.88 1.91
C ASN A 175 -11.16 8.27 2.96
N VAL A 176 -10.59 7.30 3.68
CA VAL A 176 -9.47 7.54 4.61
C VAL A 176 -8.25 8.06 3.86
N PHE A 177 -7.92 7.47 2.72
CA PHE A 177 -6.81 7.93 1.88
C PHE A 177 -7.04 9.37 1.39
N LEU A 178 -8.22 9.66 0.87
CA LEU A 178 -8.59 11.00 0.40
C LEU A 178 -8.65 12.02 1.55
N SER A 179 -8.96 11.61 2.78
CA SER A 179 -8.97 12.50 3.92
C SER A 179 -7.58 13.07 4.25
N LEU A 180 -6.50 12.35 3.89
CA LEU A 180 -5.13 12.84 4.04
C LEU A 180 -4.82 14.04 3.12
N ILE A 181 -5.59 14.21 2.05
CA ILE A 181 -5.43 15.34 1.10
C ILE A 181 -6.02 16.63 1.67
N HIS A 182 -6.88 16.53 2.67
CA HIS A 182 -7.60 17.65 3.28
C HIS A 182 -6.99 18.12 4.62
N ILE A 183 -5.82 17.63 4.98
CA ILE A 183 -5.09 18.03 6.19
C ILE A 183 -4.48 19.42 6.06
#